data_03a08d07ab68184ae08b8a4ae38719f9
#
_entry.id   03a08d07ab68184ae08b8a4ae38719f9
#
_cell.length_a   1.000
_cell.length_b   1.000
_cell.length_c   1.000
_cell.angle_alpha   90.00
_cell.angle_beta   90.00
_cell.angle_gamma   90.00
#
_symmetry.space_group_name_H-M   'P 1'
#
loop_
_entity.id
_entity.type
_entity.pdbx_description
1 polymer ?
#
loop_
_entity_poly.entity_id
_entity_poly.type
_entity_poly.pdbx_seq_one_letter_code
_entity_poly.pdbx_strand_id
1 'polypeptide(L)'
;MYHVKKETGKNGEYNGVQNNEEAKLLLAEWDHTKAQVTHQVNTLHATVNGMLNDYEKAATLMGVHTQVAYSEDKPTEYTLFHNPSDNAKLDLIECVYDKTRFTSHNAQHLAAVMKQCAEQGKKVKWTVHSQGAIIFNSALEYVRKKNPSLKLLNQQVVVHAGGENTTKIGKNAQHVGLKINYNKTRTNPFDIVPNIAARQAPLSTSSLVRCCKFLGLVMNGEVTESPHTLPYFGVESYRRQLMMSGTNMASKR
;
A
#
# COMPACT_ATOMS: atom_id res chain seq x y z
N MET A 1 -10.96 5.28 12.09
CA MET A 1 -10.96 4.12 11.13
C MET A 1 -12.34 3.95 10.53
N TYR A 2 -12.43 3.21 9.43
CA TYR A 2 -13.69 2.97 8.72
C TYR A 2 -13.82 1.49 8.37
N HIS A 3 -15.02 0.96 8.53
CA HIS A 3 -15.38 -0.38 8.05
C HIS A 3 -15.92 -0.23 6.62
N VAL A 4 -15.23 -0.80 5.65
CA VAL A 4 -15.57 -0.73 4.23
C VAL A 4 -16.02 -2.11 3.75
N LYS A 5 -17.08 -2.15 2.96
CA LYS A 5 -17.64 -3.38 2.40
C LYS A 5 -17.61 -3.36 0.89
N LYS A 6 -17.49 -4.53 0.30
CA LYS A 6 -17.67 -4.76 -1.13
C LYS A 6 -19.16 -4.66 -1.47
N GLU A 7 -19.48 -4.12 -2.62
CA GLU A 7 -20.87 -4.08 -3.08
C GLU A 7 -21.38 -5.49 -3.37
N THR A 8 -22.56 -5.80 -2.89
CA THR A 8 -23.13 -7.14 -3.01
C THR A 8 -23.41 -7.49 -4.46
N GLY A 9 -23.01 -8.68 -4.90
CA GLY A 9 -23.24 -9.19 -6.26
C GLY A 9 -22.15 -8.87 -7.28
N LYS A 10 -21.14 -8.07 -6.92
CA LYS A 10 -19.97 -7.81 -7.76
C LYS A 10 -18.80 -8.68 -7.27
N ASN A 11 -18.50 -9.73 -8.00
CA ASN A 11 -17.41 -10.67 -7.72
C ASN A 11 -16.38 -10.64 -8.86
N GLY A 12 -15.86 -9.44 -9.18
CA GLY A 12 -14.75 -9.33 -10.11
C GLY A 12 -13.54 -10.07 -9.54
N GLU A 13 -13.11 -11.12 -10.23
CA GLU A 13 -11.82 -11.72 -9.93
C GLU A 13 -10.73 -10.85 -10.52
N TYR A 14 -9.73 -10.52 -9.71
CA TYR A 14 -8.52 -9.90 -10.23
C TYR A 14 -7.73 -10.93 -11.05
N ASN A 15 -7.93 -10.92 -12.36
CA ASN A 15 -7.23 -11.77 -13.32
C ASN A 15 -6.24 -10.97 -14.19
N GLY A 16 -5.52 -10.04 -13.59
CA GLY A 16 -4.54 -9.23 -14.31
C GLY A 16 -5.20 -8.16 -15.17
N VAL A 17 -5.72 -7.12 -14.52
CA VAL A 17 -6.28 -5.94 -15.17
C VAL A 17 -5.34 -5.41 -16.26
N GLN A 18 -5.87 -5.25 -17.46
CA GLN A 18 -5.10 -4.94 -18.65
C GLN A 18 -5.21 -3.47 -19.08
N ASN A 19 -6.23 -2.76 -18.57
CA ASN A 19 -6.55 -1.39 -18.99
C ASN A 19 -7.25 -0.60 -17.88
N ASN A 20 -7.40 0.70 -18.10
CA ASN A 20 -8.03 1.61 -17.14
C ASN A 20 -9.50 1.31 -16.87
N GLU A 21 -10.25 0.81 -17.85
CA GLU A 21 -11.67 0.52 -17.68
C GLU A 21 -11.87 -0.67 -16.73
N GLU A 22 -11.07 -1.71 -16.90
CA GLU A 22 -11.07 -2.85 -15.97
C GLU A 22 -10.65 -2.43 -14.56
N ALA A 23 -9.67 -1.53 -14.44
CA ALA A 23 -9.26 -0.97 -13.14
C ALA A 23 -10.39 -0.19 -12.48
N LYS A 24 -11.12 0.65 -13.22
CA LYS A 24 -12.28 1.38 -12.70
C LYS A 24 -13.40 0.48 -12.23
N LEU A 25 -13.69 -0.58 -13.00
CA LEU A 25 -14.71 -1.55 -12.62
C LEU A 25 -14.34 -2.25 -11.31
N LEU A 26 -13.07 -2.62 -11.14
CA LEU A 26 -12.60 -3.25 -9.93
C LEU A 26 -12.63 -2.31 -8.71
N LEU A 27 -12.28 -1.04 -8.90
CA LEU A 27 -12.39 -0.02 -7.85
C LEU A 27 -13.85 0.21 -7.45
N ALA A 28 -14.77 0.24 -8.42
CA ALA A 28 -16.20 0.44 -8.18
C ALA A 28 -16.90 -0.70 -7.43
N GLU A 29 -16.23 -1.84 -7.22
CA GLU A 29 -16.75 -2.92 -6.38
C GLU A 29 -16.73 -2.58 -4.88
N TRP A 30 -15.94 -1.60 -4.47
CA TRP A 30 -15.80 -1.21 -3.08
C TRP A 30 -16.62 0.04 -2.77
N ASP A 31 -17.62 -0.12 -1.91
CA ASP A 31 -18.57 0.93 -1.60
C ASP A 31 -18.06 1.82 -0.45
N HIS A 32 -17.53 2.98 -0.81
CA HIS A 32 -17.09 3.98 0.16
C HIS A 32 -18.27 4.71 0.83
N THR A 33 -19.44 4.78 0.16
CA THR A 33 -20.59 5.54 0.66
C THR A 33 -21.25 4.90 1.86
N LYS A 34 -21.15 3.57 1.99
CA LYS A 34 -21.70 2.79 3.10
C LYS A 34 -20.70 2.50 4.21
N ALA A 35 -19.49 3.05 4.10
CA ALA A 35 -18.48 2.81 5.11
C ALA A 35 -18.84 3.45 6.46
N GLN A 36 -18.66 2.67 7.51
CA GLN A 36 -19.04 3.05 8.87
C GLN A 36 -17.81 3.41 9.69
N VAL A 37 -17.87 4.48 10.45
CA VAL A 37 -16.81 4.82 11.42
C VAL A 37 -16.69 3.70 12.45
N THR A 38 -15.48 3.27 12.73
CA THR A 38 -15.18 2.26 13.75
C THR A 38 -13.97 2.67 14.60
N HIS A 39 -13.98 2.27 15.86
CA HIS A 39 -12.89 2.49 16.80
C HIS A 39 -12.01 1.26 17.03
N GLN A 40 -12.33 0.15 16.40
CA GLN A 40 -11.58 -1.10 16.50
C GLN A 40 -11.61 -1.87 15.19
N VAL A 41 -10.63 -2.75 15.00
CA VAL A 41 -10.59 -3.68 13.87
C VAL A 41 -11.53 -4.85 14.17
N ASN A 42 -12.61 -4.97 13.41
CA ASN A 42 -13.58 -6.05 13.53
C ASN A 42 -13.59 -6.99 12.31
N THR A 43 -12.70 -6.77 11.37
CA THR A 43 -12.55 -7.55 10.14
C THR A 43 -11.24 -8.34 10.15
N LEU A 44 -11.18 -9.42 9.38
CA LEU A 44 -9.93 -10.17 9.19
C LEU A 44 -8.86 -9.32 8.49
N HIS A 45 -9.29 -8.45 7.57
CA HIS A 45 -8.40 -7.60 6.78
C HIS A 45 -8.44 -6.17 7.28
N ALA A 46 -7.27 -5.54 7.36
CA ALA A 46 -7.13 -4.14 7.70
C ALA A 46 -6.07 -3.47 6.82
N THR A 47 -6.20 -2.17 6.60
CA THR A 47 -5.34 -1.44 5.67
C THR A 47 -4.86 -0.12 6.23
N VAL A 48 -3.71 0.34 5.70
CA VAL A 48 -3.21 1.71 5.93
C VAL A 48 -2.89 2.33 4.56
N ASN A 49 -3.62 3.38 4.19
CA ASN A 49 -3.45 4.04 2.90
C ASN A 49 -2.23 4.97 2.85
N GLY A 50 -1.83 5.30 1.62
CA GLY A 50 -0.81 6.30 1.33
C GLY A 50 -1.32 7.74 1.43
N MET A 51 -0.44 8.69 1.05
CA MET A 51 -0.78 10.11 0.88
C MET A 51 -1.65 10.36 -0.36
N LEU A 52 -2.16 11.58 -0.46
CA LEU A 52 -2.92 12.10 -1.61
C LEU A 52 -4.17 11.27 -1.95
N ASN A 53 -4.67 10.53 -0.98
CA ASN A 53 -5.92 9.83 -1.08
C ASN A 53 -6.91 10.49 -0.12
N ASP A 54 -7.90 11.19 -0.68
CA ASP A 54 -9.10 11.47 0.06
C ASP A 54 -9.73 10.17 0.57
N TYR A 55 -10.72 10.30 1.41
CA TYR A 55 -11.37 9.13 2.01
C TYR A 55 -11.95 8.17 0.96
N GLU A 56 -12.63 8.71 -0.08
CA GLU A 56 -13.30 7.91 -1.11
C GLU A 56 -12.29 7.10 -1.92
N LYS A 57 -11.25 7.76 -2.38
CA LYS A 57 -10.16 7.11 -3.11
C LYS A 57 -9.40 6.11 -2.24
N ALA A 58 -9.15 6.44 -0.96
CA ALA A 58 -8.51 5.52 -0.04
C ALA A 58 -9.36 4.27 0.17
N ALA A 59 -10.67 4.41 0.35
CA ALA A 59 -11.57 3.30 0.58
C ALA A 59 -11.65 2.36 -0.63
N THR A 60 -11.82 2.90 -1.83
CA THR A 60 -11.90 2.07 -3.05
C THR A 60 -10.56 1.41 -3.38
N LEU A 61 -9.48 2.19 -3.37
CA LEU A 61 -8.13 1.70 -3.71
C LEU A 61 -7.65 0.62 -2.75
N MET A 62 -7.78 0.83 -1.45
CA MET A 62 -7.31 -0.14 -0.46
C MET A 62 -8.13 -1.43 -0.45
N GLY A 63 -9.38 -1.38 -0.88
CA GLY A 63 -10.18 -2.56 -1.14
C GLY A 63 -9.54 -3.47 -2.20
N VAL A 64 -9.16 -2.89 -3.34
CA VAL A 64 -8.47 -3.62 -4.41
C VAL A 64 -7.11 -4.14 -3.95
N HIS A 65 -6.33 -3.33 -3.24
CA HIS A 65 -5.05 -3.78 -2.67
C HIS A 65 -5.23 -4.99 -1.73
N THR A 66 -6.29 -4.98 -0.91
CA THR A 66 -6.61 -6.09 -0.01
C THR A 66 -7.00 -7.34 -0.77
N GLN A 67 -7.84 -7.21 -1.79
CA GLN A 67 -8.29 -8.30 -2.65
C GLN A 67 -7.11 -9.00 -3.33
N VAL A 68 -6.14 -8.25 -3.80
CA VAL A 68 -4.93 -8.83 -4.42
C VAL A 68 -3.97 -9.42 -3.38
N ALA A 69 -3.76 -8.74 -2.28
CA ALA A 69 -2.87 -9.22 -1.22
C ALA A 69 -3.34 -10.55 -0.62
N TYR A 70 -4.65 -10.75 -0.56
CA TYR A 70 -5.28 -11.89 0.12
C TYR A 70 -6.39 -12.52 -0.74
N SER A 71 -6.12 -12.72 -2.03
CA SER A 71 -7.10 -13.27 -2.99
C SER A 71 -7.68 -14.61 -2.57
N GLU A 72 -6.90 -15.45 -1.88
CA GLU A 72 -7.34 -16.73 -1.34
C GLU A 72 -8.44 -16.61 -0.28
N ASP A 73 -8.49 -15.50 0.45
CA ASP A 73 -9.52 -15.25 1.47
C ASP A 73 -10.82 -14.69 0.85
N LYS A 74 -10.78 -14.27 -0.43
CA LYS A 74 -11.90 -13.61 -1.12
C LYS A 74 -12.51 -12.48 -0.30
N PRO A 75 -11.73 -11.46 0.10
CA PRO A 75 -12.17 -10.43 1.02
C PRO A 75 -13.39 -9.67 0.48
N THR A 76 -14.42 -9.56 1.31
CA THR A 76 -15.65 -8.80 1.03
C THR A 76 -15.78 -7.56 1.89
N GLU A 77 -14.91 -7.41 2.88
CA GLU A 77 -14.86 -6.28 3.81
C GLU A 77 -13.46 -6.10 4.39
N TYR A 78 -13.16 -4.91 4.85
CA TYR A 78 -11.93 -4.61 5.58
C TYR A 78 -12.07 -3.36 6.46
N THR A 79 -11.13 -3.18 7.39
CA THR A 79 -11.01 -1.96 8.20
C THR A 79 -9.94 -1.05 7.61
N LEU A 80 -10.33 0.16 7.19
CA LEU A 80 -9.42 1.19 6.73
C LEU A 80 -8.92 2.02 7.92
N PHE A 81 -7.62 1.97 8.19
CA PHE A 81 -6.93 3.01 8.97
C PHE A 81 -6.60 4.15 8.00
N HIS A 82 -7.52 5.12 7.92
CA HIS A 82 -7.35 6.24 6.99
C HIS A 82 -6.26 7.19 7.50
N ASN A 83 -5.28 7.42 6.65
CA ASN A 83 -4.28 8.46 6.82
C ASN A 83 -4.72 9.69 6.00
N PRO A 84 -5.32 10.70 6.64
CA PRO A 84 -5.70 11.92 5.93
C PRO A 84 -4.43 12.63 5.44
N SER A 85 -4.44 13.07 4.20
CA SER A 85 -3.37 13.91 3.65
C SER A 85 -3.96 15.25 3.26
N ASP A 86 -3.42 16.31 3.83
CA ASP A 86 -3.74 17.66 3.42
C ASP A 86 -3.19 17.93 2.01
N ASN A 87 -3.89 18.75 1.24
CA ASN A 87 -3.82 19.01 -0.22
C ASN A 87 -2.46 19.47 -0.81
N ALA A 88 -1.35 18.95 -0.39
CA ALA A 88 -0.02 19.29 -0.94
C ALA A 88 0.26 18.55 -2.25
N LYS A 89 -0.30 19.03 -3.38
CA LYS A 89 -0.05 18.50 -4.72
C LYS A 89 1.40 18.64 -5.22
N LEU A 90 2.27 19.32 -4.49
CA LEU A 90 3.62 19.70 -4.96
C LEU A 90 4.77 18.96 -4.26
N ASP A 91 4.51 18.26 -3.16
CA ASP A 91 5.59 17.76 -2.31
C ASP A 91 5.75 16.24 -2.29
N LEU A 92 5.35 15.53 -3.35
CA LEU A 92 5.45 14.05 -3.36
C LEU A 92 6.90 13.58 -3.11
N ILE A 93 7.86 14.32 -3.60
CA ILE A 93 9.29 14.01 -3.42
C ILE A 93 9.79 14.54 -2.07
N GLU A 94 9.41 15.76 -1.67
CA GLU A 94 9.81 16.36 -0.38
C GLU A 94 9.16 15.64 0.79
N CYS A 95 7.89 15.29 0.72
CA CYS A 95 7.18 14.53 1.76
C CYS A 95 7.74 13.13 1.98
N VAL A 96 8.28 12.49 0.94
CA VAL A 96 8.98 11.22 1.10
C VAL A 96 10.33 11.41 1.81
N TYR A 97 10.96 12.56 1.66
CA TYR A 97 12.22 12.92 2.35
C TYR A 97 12.00 13.44 3.77
N ASP A 98 10.89 14.13 4.06
CA ASP A 98 10.61 14.65 5.41
C ASP A 98 9.92 13.58 6.30
N LYS A 99 10.60 12.44 6.42
CA LYS A 99 10.15 11.23 7.13
C LYS A 99 9.83 11.43 8.61
N THR A 100 10.09 12.60 9.19
CA THR A 100 10.16 12.72 10.65
C THR A 100 9.00 13.45 11.30
N ARG A 101 8.27 14.30 10.59
CA ARG A 101 7.30 15.22 11.24
C ARG A 101 5.84 14.74 11.27
N PHE A 102 5.38 13.98 10.28
CA PHE A 102 3.95 13.62 10.16
C PHE A 102 3.55 12.27 10.76
N THR A 103 4.51 11.40 11.12
CA THR A 103 4.21 10.01 11.47
C THR A 103 3.91 9.77 12.95
N SER A 104 4.20 10.72 13.86
CA SER A 104 4.18 10.42 15.30
C SER A 104 2.78 10.09 15.85
N HIS A 105 1.76 10.91 15.60
CA HIS A 105 0.41 10.66 16.13
C HIS A 105 -0.28 9.48 15.44
N ASN A 106 -0.24 9.42 14.12
CA ASN A 106 -0.83 8.31 13.36
C ASN A 106 -0.14 6.98 13.67
N ALA A 107 1.17 6.98 13.82
CA ALA A 107 1.92 5.78 14.21
C ALA A 107 1.59 5.31 15.63
N GLN A 108 1.45 6.22 16.59
CA GLN A 108 1.04 5.89 17.95
C GLN A 108 -0.40 5.35 17.99
N HIS A 109 -1.31 5.96 17.24
CA HIS A 109 -2.68 5.49 17.12
C HIS A 109 -2.73 4.09 16.49
N LEU A 110 -2.02 3.88 15.38
CA LEU A 110 -1.94 2.55 14.76
C LEU A 110 -1.32 1.51 15.71
N ALA A 111 -0.29 1.87 16.46
CA ALA A 111 0.31 1.00 17.47
C ALA A 111 -0.69 0.62 18.57
N ALA A 112 -1.53 1.57 19.01
CA ALA A 112 -2.60 1.30 19.97
C ALA A 112 -3.65 0.33 19.39
N VAL A 113 -4.01 0.48 18.13
CA VAL A 113 -4.92 -0.44 17.42
C VAL A 113 -4.31 -1.84 17.30
N MET A 114 -3.03 -1.95 16.92
CA MET A 114 -2.32 -3.24 16.85
C MET A 114 -2.26 -3.92 18.21
N LYS A 115 -1.97 -3.15 19.27
CA LYS A 115 -1.97 -3.63 20.65
C LYS A 115 -3.35 -4.16 21.05
N GLN A 116 -4.40 -3.38 20.81
CA GLN A 116 -5.78 -3.79 21.08
C GLN A 116 -6.13 -5.11 20.39
N CYS A 117 -5.77 -5.27 19.11
CA CYS A 117 -5.96 -6.52 18.37
C CYS A 117 -5.21 -7.70 19.01
N ALA A 118 -3.97 -7.49 19.45
CA ALA A 118 -3.17 -8.53 20.10
C ALA A 118 -3.75 -8.94 21.46
N GLU A 119 -4.16 -7.99 22.29
CA GLU A 119 -4.78 -8.24 23.60
C GLU A 119 -6.12 -8.98 23.46
N GLN A 120 -6.86 -8.74 22.37
CA GLN A 120 -8.09 -9.44 22.05
C GLN A 120 -7.88 -10.78 21.32
N GLY A 121 -6.65 -11.18 21.06
CA GLY A 121 -6.32 -12.40 20.31
C GLY A 121 -6.77 -12.39 18.84
N LYS A 122 -7.10 -11.21 18.30
CA LYS A 122 -7.61 -11.08 16.92
C LYS A 122 -6.57 -11.42 15.89
N LYS A 123 -6.98 -12.19 14.88
CA LYS A 123 -6.21 -12.38 13.64
C LYS A 123 -6.43 -11.17 12.73
N VAL A 124 -5.36 -10.52 12.31
CA VAL A 124 -5.44 -9.37 11.39
C VAL A 124 -4.42 -9.50 10.26
N LYS A 125 -4.91 -9.35 9.04
CA LYS A 125 -4.12 -9.34 7.80
C LYS A 125 -4.05 -7.90 7.27
N TRP A 126 -2.92 -7.26 7.51
CA TRP A 126 -2.67 -5.87 7.12
C TRP A 126 -2.23 -5.76 5.66
N THR A 127 -2.79 -4.80 4.93
CA THR A 127 -2.25 -4.34 3.64
C THR A 127 -1.86 -2.88 3.78
N VAL A 128 -0.59 -2.55 3.52
CA VAL A 128 -0.09 -1.19 3.64
C VAL A 128 0.43 -0.70 2.29
N HIS A 129 0.09 0.56 1.96
CA HIS A 129 0.42 1.16 0.68
C HIS A 129 1.15 2.49 0.88
N SER A 130 2.19 2.72 0.07
CA SER A 130 2.88 4.02 0.01
C SER A 130 3.36 4.52 1.38
N GLN A 131 3.00 5.74 1.78
CA GLN A 131 3.29 6.32 3.09
C GLN A 131 2.68 5.48 4.24
N GLY A 132 1.60 4.74 4.00
CA GLY A 132 1.06 3.81 4.99
C GLY A 132 2.09 2.80 5.48
N ALA A 133 3.06 2.41 4.64
CA ALA A 133 4.17 1.55 5.04
C ALA A 133 5.14 2.24 6.01
N ILE A 134 5.33 3.57 5.89
CA ILE A 134 6.15 4.37 6.82
C ILE A 134 5.45 4.44 8.18
N ILE A 135 4.15 4.75 8.19
CA ILE A 135 3.33 4.80 9.41
C ILE A 135 3.33 3.45 10.11
N PHE A 136 3.16 2.37 9.34
CA PHE A 136 3.14 1.00 9.86
C PHE A 136 4.48 0.63 10.50
N ASN A 137 5.60 0.92 9.82
CA ASN A 137 6.92 0.68 10.38
C ASN A 137 7.16 1.47 11.67
N SER A 138 6.77 2.73 11.69
CA SER A 138 6.89 3.59 12.88
C SER A 138 6.01 3.08 14.04
N ALA A 139 4.82 2.52 13.73
CA ALA A 139 3.98 1.87 14.73
C ALA A 139 4.63 0.62 15.31
N LEU A 140 5.26 -0.22 14.49
CA LEU A 140 6.04 -1.37 14.97
C LEU A 140 7.21 -0.96 15.88
N GLU A 141 7.93 0.10 15.50
CA GLU A 141 9.01 0.65 16.34
C GLU A 141 8.48 1.19 17.65
N TYR A 142 7.32 1.84 17.64
CA TYR A 142 6.67 2.33 18.86
C TYR A 142 6.23 1.20 19.77
N VAL A 143 5.59 0.15 19.24
CA VAL A 143 5.24 -1.07 19.99
C VAL A 143 6.47 -1.67 20.63
N ARG A 144 7.55 -1.88 19.86
CA ARG A 144 8.80 -2.44 20.37
C ARG A 144 9.39 -1.63 21.52
N LYS A 145 9.39 -0.29 21.41
CA LYS A 145 9.99 0.60 22.42
C LYS A 145 9.14 0.76 23.67
N LYS A 146 7.83 0.85 23.52
CA LYS A 146 6.92 1.17 24.63
C LYS A 146 6.26 -0.06 25.27
N ASN A 147 6.20 -1.16 24.52
CA ASN A 147 5.59 -2.43 24.97
C ASN A 147 6.47 -3.61 24.57
N PRO A 148 7.70 -3.74 25.11
CA PRO A 148 8.68 -4.74 24.62
C PRO A 148 8.25 -6.19 24.84
N SER A 149 7.36 -6.47 25.80
CA SER A 149 6.79 -7.79 26.05
C SER A 149 5.63 -8.13 25.13
N LEU A 150 5.00 -7.13 24.48
CA LEU A 150 3.85 -7.34 23.60
C LEU A 150 4.30 -8.04 22.31
N LYS A 151 3.60 -9.11 21.94
CA LYS A 151 3.80 -9.82 20.67
C LYS A 151 2.52 -9.77 19.81
N LEU A 152 2.72 -9.51 18.52
CA LEU A 152 1.65 -9.39 17.52
C LEU A 152 1.52 -10.69 16.70
N LEU A 153 1.57 -11.85 17.37
CA LEU A 153 1.71 -13.19 16.74
C LEU A 153 0.60 -13.52 15.75
N ASN A 154 -0.61 -13.00 15.98
CA ASN A 154 -1.77 -13.24 15.14
C ASN A 154 -1.93 -12.20 14.02
N GLN A 155 -0.93 -11.34 13.83
CA GLN A 155 -0.96 -10.30 12.81
C GLN A 155 0.08 -10.56 11.72
N GLN A 156 -0.28 -10.22 10.49
CA GLN A 156 0.63 -10.28 9.35
C GLN A 156 0.46 -9.06 8.45
N VAL A 157 1.46 -8.75 7.64
CA VAL A 157 1.44 -7.60 6.73
C VAL A 157 1.93 -7.97 5.33
N VAL A 158 1.29 -7.34 4.34
CA VAL A 158 1.70 -7.24 2.93
C VAL A 158 1.97 -5.78 2.61
N VAL A 159 3.03 -5.49 1.87
CA VAL A 159 3.43 -4.14 1.49
C VAL A 159 3.27 -3.97 -0.02
N HIS A 160 2.48 -2.99 -0.45
CA HIS A 160 2.31 -2.61 -1.83
C HIS A 160 2.87 -1.20 -2.07
N ALA A 161 3.79 -1.05 -3.01
CA ALA A 161 4.43 0.22 -3.37
C ALA A 161 4.94 1.02 -2.14
N GLY A 162 5.50 0.33 -1.15
CA GLY A 162 5.83 0.90 0.16
C GLY A 162 6.81 2.07 0.10
N GLY A 163 6.50 3.15 0.81
CA GLY A 163 7.39 4.28 1.02
C GLY A 163 8.51 4.01 2.06
N GLU A 164 8.48 2.87 2.74
CA GLU A 164 9.55 2.42 3.64
C GLU A 164 10.18 1.13 3.12
N ASN A 165 11.45 0.93 3.41
CA ASN A 165 12.17 -0.27 3.01
C ASN A 165 11.57 -1.52 3.63
N THR A 166 11.18 -2.49 2.80
CA THR A 166 10.50 -3.72 3.22
C THR A 166 11.37 -4.58 4.16
N THR A 167 12.69 -4.57 3.97
CA THR A 167 13.61 -5.28 4.89
C THR A 167 13.61 -4.63 6.28
N LYS A 168 13.53 -3.29 6.34
CA LYS A 168 13.44 -2.57 7.62
C LYS A 168 12.11 -2.88 8.32
N ILE A 169 11.00 -2.88 7.58
CA ILE A 169 9.69 -3.31 8.11
C ILE A 169 9.79 -4.74 8.64
N GLY A 170 10.42 -5.66 7.88
CA GLY A 170 10.59 -7.06 8.27
C GLY A 170 11.37 -7.24 9.57
N LYS A 171 12.46 -6.48 9.75
CA LYS A 171 13.23 -6.49 11.01
C LYS A 171 12.38 -6.03 12.20
N ASN A 172 11.64 -4.93 12.05
CA ASN A 172 10.78 -4.43 13.12
C ASN A 172 9.60 -5.38 13.40
N ALA A 173 9.00 -5.94 12.36
CA ALA A 173 7.95 -6.96 12.47
C ALA A 173 8.43 -8.20 13.25
N GLN A 174 9.60 -8.70 12.94
CA GLN A 174 10.21 -9.85 13.64
C GLN A 174 10.36 -9.58 15.14
N HIS A 175 10.82 -8.39 15.54
CA HIS A 175 10.97 -8.03 16.94
C HIS A 175 9.67 -8.10 17.73
N VAL A 176 8.55 -7.72 17.11
CA VAL A 176 7.23 -7.76 17.75
C VAL A 176 6.43 -9.01 17.42
N GLY A 177 7.03 -9.99 16.73
CA GLY A 177 6.38 -11.25 16.40
C GLY A 177 5.32 -11.17 15.29
N LEU A 178 5.24 -10.07 14.55
CA LEU A 178 4.35 -9.91 13.40
C LEU A 178 4.98 -10.57 12.17
N LYS A 179 4.16 -11.24 11.34
CA LYS A 179 4.63 -11.89 10.10
C LYS A 179 4.56 -10.91 8.92
N ILE A 180 5.64 -10.81 8.15
CA ILE A 180 5.62 -10.15 6.84
C ILE A 180 5.53 -11.20 5.73
N ASN A 181 4.61 -10.99 4.77
CA ASN A 181 4.48 -11.87 3.63
C ASN A 181 5.19 -11.27 2.41
N TYR A 182 6.45 -11.61 2.26
CA TYR A 182 7.28 -11.12 1.14
C TYR A 182 6.79 -11.59 -0.22
N ASN A 183 6.22 -12.79 -0.32
CA ASN A 183 5.76 -13.35 -1.60
C ASN A 183 4.58 -12.57 -2.20
N LYS A 184 3.82 -11.88 -1.35
CA LYS A 184 2.67 -11.06 -1.75
C LYS A 184 2.97 -9.57 -1.79
N THR A 185 4.13 -9.16 -1.28
CA THR A 185 4.60 -7.78 -1.38
C THR A 185 4.86 -7.44 -2.86
N ARG A 186 4.35 -6.28 -3.30
CA ARG A 186 4.40 -5.84 -4.69
C ARG A 186 5.02 -4.47 -4.82
N THR A 187 5.91 -4.35 -5.80
CA THR A 187 6.59 -3.11 -6.16
C THR A 187 6.70 -3.05 -7.67
N ASN A 188 6.25 -1.96 -8.27
CA ASN A 188 6.43 -1.73 -9.69
C ASN A 188 7.88 -1.23 -9.95
N PRO A 189 8.63 -1.80 -10.90
CA PRO A 189 10.00 -1.40 -11.19
C PRO A 189 10.15 0.03 -11.75
N PHE A 190 9.06 0.67 -12.13
CA PHE A 190 9.02 2.07 -12.60
C PHE A 190 8.60 3.07 -11.54
N ASP A 191 8.12 2.59 -10.42
CA ASP A 191 7.64 3.43 -9.34
C ASP A 191 8.82 4.06 -8.58
N ILE A 192 8.87 5.40 -8.61
CA ILE A 192 9.94 6.17 -7.95
C ILE A 192 9.91 6.02 -6.42
N VAL A 193 8.72 5.85 -5.83
CA VAL A 193 8.57 5.82 -4.36
C VAL A 193 9.28 4.61 -3.74
N PRO A 194 8.94 3.36 -4.06
CA PRO A 194 9.63 2.22 -3.49
C PRO A 194 11.07 2.07 -3.99
N ASN A 195 11.36 2.41 -5.24
CA ASN A 195 12.68 2.13 -5.82
C ASN A 195 13.73 3.18 -5.43
N ILE A 196 13.37 4.46 -5.40
CA ILE A 196 14.30 5.54 -5.08
C ILE A 196 14.14 5.98 -3.62
N ALA A 197 12.94 6.39 -3.23
CA ALA A 197 12.74 6.97 -1.91
C ALA A 197 12.82 5.93 -0.78
N ALA A 198 12.23 4.75 -0.93
CA ALA A 198 12.31 3.67 0.05
C ALA A 198 13.55 2.78 -0.09
N ARG A 199 14.30 2.92 -1.20
CA ARG A 199 15.50 2.14 -1.47
C ARG A 199 15.25 0.63 -1.35
N GLN A 200 14.18 0.13 -1.99
CA GLN A 200 13.84 -1.29 -1.98
C GLN A 200 14.90 -2.15 -2.66
N ALA A 201 15.60 -1.59 -3.66
CA ALA A 201 16.74 -2.19 -4.30
C ALA A 201 17.95 -1.23 -4.22
N PRO A 202 19.18 -1.74 -4.40
CA PRO A 202 20.33 -0.87 -4.57
C PRO A 202 20.09 0.11 -5.72
N LEU A 203 20.39 1.38 -5.48
CA LEU A 203 20.30 2.40 -6.52
C LEU A 203 21.27 2.04 -7.64
N SER A 204 20.72 1.72 -8.81
CA SER A 204 21.48 1.52 -10.02
C SER A 204 21.11 2.61 -11.03
N THR A 205 22.05 2.96 -11.89
CA THR A 205 21.82 3.92 -12.97
C THR A 205 20.62 3.51 -13.83
N SER A 206 20.47 2.20 -14.07
CA SER A 206 19.35 1.66 -14.84
C SER A 206 17.99 1.80 -14.13
N SER A 207 17.94 1.68 -12.80
CA SER A 207 16.72 1.90 -12.02
C SER A 207 16.32 3.37 -12.05
N LEU A 208 17.28 4.27 -11.84
CA LEU A 208 17.05 5.70 -11.90
C LEU A 208 16.54 6.14 -13.28
N VAL A 209 17.21 5.71 -14.34
CA VAL A 209 16.80 6.02 -15.73
C VAL A 209 15.38 5.51 -16.02
N ARG A 210 15.00 4.31 -15.57
CA ARG A 210 13.63 3.80 -15.74
C ARG A 210 12.61 4.67 -15.05
N CYS A 211 12.85 5.02 -13.79
CA CYS A 211 11.93 5.86 -13.02
C CYS A 211 11.79 7.27 -13.63
N CYS A 212 12.91 7.87 -14.07
CA CYS A 212 12.89 9.19 -14.71
C CYS A 212 12.19 9.17 -16.07
N LYS A 213 12.48 8.17 -16.92
CA LYS A 213 11.76 8.00 -18.21
C LYS A 213 10.27 7.82 -18.01
N PHE A 214 9.88 6.99 -17.05
CA PHE A 214 8.48 6.78 -16.74
C PHE A 214 7.81 8.06 -16.25
N LEU A 215 8.46 8.81 -15.36
CA LEU A 215 7.95 10.10 -14.90
C LEU A 215 7.75 11.07 -16.08
N GLY A 216 8.70 11.12 -17.01
CA GLY A 216 8.58 11.90 -18.25
C GLY A 216 7.34 11.51 -19.08
N LEU A 217 7.08 10.21 -19.27
CA LEU A 217 5.90 9.73 -20.00
C LEU A 217 4.59 10.15 -19.29
N VAL A 218 4.54 10.01 -17.95
CA VAL A 218 3.37 10.44 -17.18
C VAL A 218 3.13 11.94 -17.29
N MET A 219 4.19 12.76 -17.22
CA MET A 219 4.08 14.22 -17.36
C MET A 219 3.64 14.65 -18.76
N ASN A 220 4.04 13.91 -19.77
CA ASN A 220 3.63 14.16 -21.18
C ASN A 220 2.24 13.60 -21.50
N GLY A 221 1.56 12.96 -20.56
CA GLY A 221 0.25 12.34 -20.77
C GLY A 221 0.28 11.06 -21.61
N GLU A 222 1.46 10.47 -21.82
CA GLU A 222 1.62 9.24 -22.62
C GLU A 222 1.21 7.98 -21.86
N VAL A 223 1.13 8.07 -20.51
CA VAL A 223 0.74 6.98 -19.63
C VAL A 223 -0.35 7.47 -18.70
N THR A 224 -1.49 6.82 -18.73
CA THR A 224 -2.67 7.22 -17.95
C THR A 224 -2.76 6.55 -16.57
N GLU A 225 -2.12 5.38 -16.39
CA GLU A 225 -2.09 4.64 -15.15
C GLU A 225 -0.86 4.98 -14.31
N SER A 226 -1.06 5.13 -13.01
CA SER A 226 0.06 5.34 -12.09
C SER A 226 0.67 4.01 -11.66
N PRO A 227 1.99 3.80 -11.82
CA PRO A 227 2.67 2.60 -11.34
C PRO A 227 2.66 2.49 -9.82
N HIS A 228 2.42 3.62 -9.14
CA HIS A 228 2.40 3.71 -7.69
C HIS A 228 1.05 3.26 -7.11
N THR A 229 -0.04 3.59 -7.78
CA THR A 229 -1.39 3.40 -7.23
C THR A 229 -1.80 1.93 -7.20
N LEU A 230 -1.55 1.21 -8.29
CA LEU A 230 -1.86 -0.22 -8.44
C LEU A 230 -0.67 -0.92 -9.10
N PRO A 231 0.41 -1.16 -8.35
CA PRO A 231 1.70 -1.56 -8.92
C PRO A 231 1.65 -2.89 -9.69
N TYR A 232 0.69 -3.75 -9.43
CA TYR A 232 0.53 -5.03 -10.11
C TYR A 232 -0.37 -4.94 -11.35
N PHE A 233 -1.19 -3.91 -11.49
CA PHE A 233 -1.89 -3.63 -12.75
C PHE A 233 -0.92 -3.10 -13.80
N GLY A 234 -0.04 -2.18 -13.34
CA GLY A 234 0.83 -1.44 -14.20
C GLY A 234 1.84 -2.29 -14.94
N VAL A 235 2.34 -3.40 -14.38
CA VAL A 235 3.48 -4.10 -14.96
C VAL A 235 3.25 -4.49 -16.42
N GLU A 236 2.13 -5.08 -16.78
CA GLU A 236 1.83 -5.46 -18.18
C GLU A 236 1.37 -4.27 -19.01
N SER A 237 0.52 -3.41 -18.47
CA SER A 237 0.04 -2.20 -19.15
C SER A 237 1.21 -1.28 -19.48
N TYR A 238 2.06 -0.97 -18.53
CA TYR A 238 3.23 -0.11 -18.74
C TYR A 238 4.28 -0.75 -19.65
N ARG A 239 4.49 -2.06 -19.55
CA ARG A 239 5.39 -2.78 -20.46
C ARG A 239 4.92 -2.63 -21.90
N ARG A 240 3.62 -2.78 -22.19
CA ARG A 240 3.03 -2.57 -23.52
C ARG A 240 3.22 -1.14 -24.00
N GLN A 241 2.86 -0.17 -23.18
CA GLN A 241 2.96 1.25 -23.53
C GLN A 241 4.41 1.67 -23.80
N LEU A 242 5.36 1.20 -23.02
CA LEU A 242 6.77 1.46 -23.23
C LEU A 242 7.32 0.78 -24.48
N MET A 243 6.84 -0.41 -24.84
CA MET A 243 7.19 -1.06 -26.10
C MET A 243 6.63 -0.27 -27.29
N MET A 244 5.39 0.20 -27.20
CA MET A 244 4.75 1.02 -28.24
C MET A 244 5.43 2.37 -28.43
N SER A 245 5.96 2.96 -27.37
CA SER A 245 6.73 4.21 -27.42
C SER A 245 8.21 4.03 -27.86
N GLY A 246 8.61 2.83 -28.29
CA GLY A 246 9.96 2.51 -28.71
C GLY A 246 10.99 2.42 -27.57
N THR A 247 10.54 2.44 -26.33
CA THR A 247 11.40 2.33 -25.16
C THR A 247 11.72 0.88 -24.86
N ASN A 248 12.88 0.42 -25.28
CA ASN A 248 13.32 -0.96 -25.11
C ASN A 248 13.57 -1.27 -23.64
N MET A 249 12.68 -2.02 -23.02
CA MET A 249 12.83 -2.53 -21.67
C MET A 249 13.55 -3.88 -21.70
N ALA A 250 14.85 -3.87 -21.73
CA ALA A 250 15.60 -5.07 -21.39
C ALA A 250 15.31 -5.40 -19.91
N SER A 251 14.38 -6.31 -19.66
CA SER A 251 14.23 -6.91 -18.34
C SER A 251 15.47 -7.75 -18.09
N LYS A 252 16.38 -7.25 -17.29
CA LYS A 252 17.30 -8.15 -16.59
C LYS A 252 16.51 -8.66 -15.37
N ARG A 253 16.20 -9.95 -15.41
CA ARG A 253 15.76 -10.76 -14.27
C ARG A 253 16.78 -10.67 -13.14
#